data_d1eea740a19d6a3a9f9e7bc3e3723401
#
_entry.id   d1eea740a19d6a3a9f9e7bc3e3723401
#
_cell.length_a   1.000
_cell.length_b   1.000
_cell.length_c   1.000
_cell.angle_alpha   90.00
_cell.angle_beta   90.00
_cell.angle_gamma   90.00
#
_symmetry.space_group_name_H-M   'P 1'
#
loop_
_entity.id
_entity.type
_entity.pdbx_description
1 polymer ?
#
loop_
_entity_poly.entity_id
_entity_poly.type
_entity_poly.pdbx_seq_one_letter_code
_entity_poly.pdbx_strand_id
1 'polypeptide(L)'
;MCRVLAYLGEPIGLSHVLFETDSSLVRQSYNPRMMETFLNLAGFGMVAWDQRSLRAEDPFTYRATTLPEFDRNLRSLARKLGPTCLIAHVRGVTHTEREIVGESNLHPFRFHGASVALAHNGHLRDFTRMRYDLVEHVRPELAREIEGTTDSEWIYALVLSHLEDPYGRPDADQLSQATMAALRVLREVRARHGIDTSSPVNLCLSTGDVLVATRFSFDYGWYPDEDHLLETDLPYVSLWYTVGGEYVQGENGSRMAASDVPRSLLIASEPLTVDISTWLEVPEYAMITATRRDDVLEYETLDLDV
;
A
#
# COMPACT_ATOMS: atom_id res chain seq x y z
N MET A 1 -0.61 -13.44 1.86
CA MET A 1 -0.08 -12.06 1.65
C MET A 1 -1.23 -11.08 1.58
N CYS A 2 -1.00 -9.84 2.02
CA CYS A 2 -1.98 -8.75 2.04
C CYS A 2 -2.46 -8.32 0.65
N ARG A 3 -3.47 -7.46 0.60
CA ARG A 3 -3.92 -6.77 -0.62
C ARG A 3 -3.95 -5.28 -0.35
N VAL A 4 -3.46 -4.51 -1.29
CA VAL A 4 -3.44 -3.05 -1.24
C VAL A 4 -4.13 -2.47 -2.46
N LEU A 5 -4.77 -1.32 -2.24
CA LEU A 5 -5.32 -0.45 -3.26
C LEU A 5 -4.97 0.97 -2.90
N ALA A 6 -4.45 1.74 -3.86
CA ALA A 6 -4.19 3.16 -3.73
C ALA A 6 -4.79 3.91 -4.92
N TYR A 7 -5.33 5.09 -4.66
CA TYR A 7 -5.99 5.92 -5.66
C TYR A 7 -5.66 7.39 -5.45
N LEU A 8 -5.46 8.11 -6.53
CA LEU A 8 -5.35 9.57 -6.57
C LEU A 8 -6.02 10.08 -7.84
N GLY A 9 -7.00 10.98 -7.73
CA GLY A 9 -7.68 11.51 -8.91
C GLY A 9 -9.05 12.13 -8.66
N GLU A 10 -9.92 12.06 -9.69
CA GLU A 10 -11.31 12.49 -9.59
C GLU A 10 -12.06 11.72 -8.50
N PRO A 11 -13.13 12.31 -7.91
CA PRO A 11 -13.87 11.61 -6.88
C PRO A 11 -14.35 10.23 -7.33
N ILE A 12 -13.94 9.17 -6.62
CA ILE A 12 -14.29 7.79 -6.94
C ILE A 12 -15.28 7.23 -5.92
N GLY A 13 -16.32 6.52 -6.38
CA GLY A 13 -17.23 5.84 -5.47
C GLY A 13 -16.51 4.77 -4.65
N LEU A 14 -16.40 4.96 -3.33
CA LEU A 14 -15.68 4.04 -2.47
C LEU A 14 -16.26 2.62 -2.53
N SER A 15 -17.61 2.48 -2.59
CA SER A 15 -18.25 1.15 -2.72
C SER A 15 -17.86 0.45 -4.02
N HIS A 16 -17.63 1.23 -5.09
CA HIS A 16 -17.28 0.69 -6.39
C HIS A 16 -15.94 -0.06 -6.35
N VAL A 17 -14.89 0.55 -5.83
CA VAL A 17 -13.55 -0.06 -5.79
C VAL A 17 -13.38 -1.10 -4.69
N LEU A 18 -14.13 -0.98 -3.58
CA LEU A 18 -14.03 -1.94 -2.49
C LEU A 18 -14.85 -3.20 -2.71
N PHE A 19 -16.06 -3.10 -3.32
CA PHE A 19 -17.05 -4.19 -3.31
C PHE A 19 -17.63 -4.56 -4.67
N GLU A 20 -17.74 -3.62 -5.63
CA GLU A 20 -18.62 -3.78 -6.77
C GLU A 20 -17.90 -4.24 -8.04
N THR A 21 -16.58 -4.00 -8.15
CA THR A 21 -15.82 -4.48 -9.30
C THR A 21 -15.63 -5.99 -9.27
N ASP A 22 -15.41 -6.61 -10.44
CA ASP A 22 -15.31 -8.06 -10.61
C ASP A 22 -14.20 -8.71 -9.78
N SER A 23 -13.13 -7.98 -9.53
CA SER A 23 -12.00 -8.35 -8.68
C SER A 23 -11.74 -7.24 -7.66
N SER A 24 -12.80 -6.81 -6.96
CA SER A 24 -12.72 -5.75 -5.96
C SER A 24 -11.73 -6.09 -4.85
N LEU A 25 -11.22 -5.07 -4.15
CA LEU A 25 -10.24 -5.27 -3.07
C LEU A 25 -10.74 -6.30 -2.03
N VAL A 26 -12.01 -6.22 -1.65
CA VAL A 26 -12.62 -7.17 -0.71
C VAL A 26 -12.68 -8.57 -1.30
N ARG A 27 -13.01 -8.71 -2.58
CA ARG A 27 -13.04 -10.00 -3.25
C ARG A 27 -11.67 -10.65 -3.34
N GLN A 28 -10.62 -9.85 -3.59
CA GLN A 28 -9.23 -10.32 -3.61
C GLN A 28 -8.78 -10.90 -2.27
N SER A 29 -9.44 -10.57 -1.15
CA SER A 29 -9.10 -11.10 0.16
C SER A 29 -9.40 -12.59 0.34
N TYR A 30 -10.33 -13.14 -0.43
CA TYR A 30 -10.76 -14.54 -0.34
C TYR A 30 -10.78 -15.27 -1.68
N ASN A 31 -10.75 -14.56 -2.80
CA ASN A 31 -10.74 -15.12 -4.15
C ASN A 31 -9.84 -14.29 -5.08
N PRO A 32 -8.52 -14.22 -4.81
CA PRO A 32 -7.57 -13.55 -5.68
C PRO A 32 -7.47 -14.30 -7.02
N ARG A 33 -7.09 -13.60 -8.07
CA ARG A 33 -7.01 -14.17 -9.43
C ARG A 33 -5.58 -14.52 -9.83
N MET A 34 -4.60 -13.77 -9.32
CA MET A 34 -3.20 -13.87 -9.71
C MET A 34 -2.33 -14.53 -8.63
N MET A 35 -2.88 -14.77 -7.45
CA MET A 35 -2.18 -15.47 -6.38
C MET A 35 -2.92 -16.74 -6.00
N GLU A 36 -2.16 -17.78 -5.72
CA GLU A 36 -2.70 -18.96 -5.08
C GLU A 36 -3.20 -18.61 -3.65
N THR A 37 -4.32 -19.18 -3.32
CA THR A 37 -5.20 -18.98 -2.21
C THR A 37 -4.55 -18.78 -0.84
N PHE A 38 -4.37 -17.55 -0.40
CA PHE A 38 -4.30 -17.26 1.02
C PHE A 38 -5.48 -16.38 1.41
N LEU A 39 -6.29 -16.84 2.35
CA LEU A 39 -7.37 -16.06 2.92
C LEU A 39 -6.78 -14.92 3.75
N ASN A 40 -7.08 -13.68 3.37
CA ASN A 40 -6.65 -12.49 4.10
C ASN A 40 -7.69 -12.16 5.19
N LEU A 41 -7.55 -12.78 6.36
CA LEU A 41 -8.56 -12.77 7.42
C LEU A 41 -8.17 -11.94 8.66
N ALA A 42 -7.12 -11.13 8.57
CA ALA A 42 -6.57 -10.43 9.74
C ALA A 42 -7.04 -8.98 9.89
N GLY A 43 -8.06 -8.59 9.11
CA GLY A 43 -8.70 -7.29 9.21
C GLY A 43 -8.50 -6.40 7.98
N PHE A 44 -9.09 -5.21 8.06
CA PHE A 44 -9.16 -4.22 7.00
C PHE A 44 -8.87 -2.83 7.56
N GLY A 45 -8.24 -1.99 6.75
CA GLY A 45 -8.17 -0.57 7.04
C GLY A 45 -8.05 0.27 5.79
N MET A 46 -8.39 1.54 5.92
CA MET A 46 -8.27 2.56 4.88
C MET A 46 -8.03 3.94 5.46
N VAL A 47 -7.38 4.77 4.67
CA VAL A 47 -7.25 6.21 4.85
C VAL A 47 -7.71 6.87 3.57
N ALA A 48 -8.65 7.81 3.66
CA ALA A 48 -9.30 8.42 2.50
C ALA A 48 -9.43 9.94 2.68
N TRP A 49 -9.08 10.71 1.66
CA TRP A 49 -9.27 12.15 1.58
C TRP A 49 -10.44 12.45 0.66
N ASP A 50 -11.46 13.14 1.18
CA ASP A 50 -12.62 13.59 0.42
C ASP A 50 -12.66 15.12 0.42
N GLN A 51 -12.40 15.72 -0.74
CA GLN A 51 -12.37 17.17 -0.92
C GLN A 51 -13.72 17.86 -0.61
N ARG A 52 -14.81 17.08 -0.55
CA ARG A 52 -16.15 17.58 -0.21
C ARG A 52 -16.49 17.44 1.27
N SER A 53 -15.56 16.93 2.06
CA SER A 53 -15.72 16.83 3.51
C SER A 53 -15.56 18.19 4.19
N LEU A 54 -16.05 18.32 5.44
CA LEU A 54 -15.90 19.55 6.24
C LEU A 54 -14.44 19.86 6.59
N ARG A 55 -13.56 18.87 6.51
CA ARG A 55 -12.12 18.97 6.76
C ARG A 55 -11.39 18.19 5.66
N ALA A 56 -11.30 18.80 4.49
CA ALA A 56 -10.75 18.14 3.31
C ALA A 56 -9.28 17.73 3.46
N GLU A 57 -8.53 18.48 4.30
CA GLU A 57 -7.13 18.21 4.61
C GLU A 57 -6.92 17.03 5.56
N ASP A 58 -7.92 16.70 6.39
CA ASP A 58 -7.87 15.58 7.33
C ASP A 58 -8.46 14.32 6.67
N PRO A 59 -7.71 13.23 6.56
CA PRO A 59 -8.25 12.01 6.00
C PRO A 59 -9.23 11.33 6.97
N PHE A 60 -10.23 10.68 6.39
CA PHE A 60 -11.05 9.72 7.10
C PHE A 60 -10.26 8.43 7.29
N THR A 61 -10.16 7.94 8.51
CA THR A 61 -9.49 6.68 8.83
C THR A 61 -10.50 5.64 9.30
N TYR A 62 -10.43 4.45 8.74
CA TYR A 62 -11.23 3.30 9.15
C TYR A 62 -10.33 2.10 9.37
N ARG A 63 -10.47 1.43 10.51
CA ARG A 63 -9.77 0.18 10.83
C ARG A 63 -10.72 -0.76 11.54
N ALA A 64 -10.72 -2.04 11.16
CA ALA A 64 -11.50 -3.07 11.82
C ALA A 64 -10.82 -4.44 11.66
N THR A 65 -10.80 -5.21 12.72
CA THR A 65 -10.38 -6.62 12.68
C THR A 65 -11.44 -7.53 12.06
N THR A 66 -12.67 -7.02 11.92
CA THR A 66 -13.74 -7.68 11.18
C THR A 66 -13.43 -7.70 9.69
N LEU A 67 -13.74 -8.81 9.02
CA LEU A 67 -13.59 -8.91 7.58
C LEU A 67 -14.50 -7.91 6.87
N PRO A 68 -13.99 -7.16 5.88
CA PRO A 68 -14.75 -6.12 5.19
C PRO A 68 -16.01 -6.66 4.48
N GLU A 69 -16.01 -7.94 4.06
CA GLU A 69 -17.17 -8.60 3.46
C GLU A 69 -18.37 -8.63 4.40
N PHE A 70 -18.15 -8.80 5.69
CA PHE A 70 -19.21 -8.89 6.72
C PHE A 70 -19.49 -7.58 7.44
N ASP A 71 -18.74 -6.53 7.14
CA ASP A 71 -18.88 -5.24 7.78
C ASP A 71 -19.97 -4.38 7.14
N ARG A 72 -21.15 -4.41 7.75
CA ARG A 72 -22.31 -3.65 7.28
C ARG A 72 -22.13 -2.13 7.42
N ASN A 73 -21.35 -1.68 8.42
CA ASN A 73 -21.08 -0.28 8.63
C ASN A 73 -20.16 0.26 7.53
N LEU A 74 -19.10 -0.47 7.21
CA LEU A 74 -18.21 -0.17 6.10
C LEU A 74 -18.99 -0.10 4.77
N ARG A 75 -19.86 -1.07 4.49
CA ARG A 75 -20.70 -1.05 3.27
C ARG A 75 -21.64 0.17 3.23
N SER A 76 -22.18 0.58 4.36
CA SER A 76 -23.05 1.76 4.42
C SER A 76 -22.26 3.04 4.18
N LEU A 77 -21.08 3.19 4.77
CA LEU A 77 -20.19 4.33 4.59
C LEU A 77 -19.67 4.40 3.15
N ALA A 78 -19.24 3.29 2.59
CA ALA A 78 -18.66 3.23 1.25
C ALA A 78 -19.62 3.75 0.16
N ARG A 79 -20.93 3.62 0.35
CA ARG A 79 -21.96 4.17 -0.55
C ARG A 79 -22.12 5.70 -0.47
N LYS A 80 -21.50 6.34 0.49
CA LYS A 80 -21.63 7.78 0.75
C LYS A 80 -20.34 8.55 0.47
N LEU A 81 -19.21 7.89 0.54
CA LEU A 81 -17.92 8.52 0.39
C LEU A 81 -17.47 8.49 -1.08
N GLY A 82 -16.87 9.60 -1.52
CA GLY A 82 -16.29 9.76 -2.85
C GLY A 82 -14.92 10.40 -2.76
N PRO A 83 -13.91 9.66 -2.23
CA PRO A 83 -12.58 10.21 -2.02
C PRO A 83 -11.90 10.56 -3.35
N THR A 84 -11.04 11.58 -3.28
CA THR A 84 -10.08 11.95 -4.33
C THR A 84 -8.74 11.29 -4.13
N CYS A 85 -8.45 10.82 -2.91
CA CYS A 85 -7.30 10.00 -2.60
C CYS A 85 -7.69 8.91 -1.60
N LEU A 86 -7.16 7.71 -1.80
CA LEU A 86 -7.46 6.54 -0.98
C LEU A 86 -6.25 5.64 -0.89
N ILE A 87 -5.95 5.14 0.30
CA ILE A 87 -5.15 3.92 0.51
C ILE A 87 -6.02 2.95 1.31
N ALA A 88 -6.26 1.76 0.77
CA ALA A 88 -7.01 0.69 1.43
C ALA A 88 -6.22 -0.61 1.43
N HIS A 89 -6.36 -1.40 2.50
CA HIS A 89 -5.55 -2.58 2.72
C HIS A 89 -6.35 -3.69 3.42
N VAL A 90 -6.26 -4.90 2.90
CA VAL A 90 -6.75 -6.10 3.57
C VAL A 90 -5.56 -6.91 4.08
N ARG A 91 -5.52 -7.14 5.38
CA ARG A 91 -4.40 -7.81 6.03
C ARG A 91 -4.53 -9.32 5.91
N GLY A 92 -3.44 -9.95 5.43
CA GLY A 92 -3.20 -11.38 5.48
C GLY A 92 -2.14 -11.70 6.55
N VAL A 93 -2.32 -12.79 7.25
CA VAL A 93 -1.31 -13.35 8.16
C VAL A 93 -1.06 -14.80 7.79
N THR A 94 0.18 -15.24 7.93
CA THR A 94 0.54 -16.65 7.76
C THR A 94 0.17 -17.43 9.02
N HIS A 95 -0.41 -18.61 8.87
CA HIS A 95 -0.81 -19.44 10.03
C HIS A 95 0.37 -19.99 10.84
N THR A 96 1.60 -19.82 10.36
CA THR A 96 2.81 -20.34 10.98
C THR A 96 3.44 -19.41 12.00
N GLU A 97 3.12 -18.10 11.96
CA GLU A 97 3.68 -17.10 12.86
C GLU A 97 2.65 -16.70 13.92
N ARG A 98 3.12 -16.45 15.13
CA ARG A 98 2.30 -15.88 16.22
C ARG A 98 2.05 -14.39 15.97
N GLU A 99 1.46 -14.07 14.83
CA GLU A 99 1.12 -12.69 14.51
C GLU A 99 -0.10 -12.24 15.32
N ILE A 100 0.03 -11.06 15.91
CA ILE A 100 -1.06 -10.46 16.68
C ILE A 100 -2.06 -9.84 15.71
N VAL A 101 -3.32 -10.32 15.76
CA VAL A 101 -4.43 -9.68 15.09
C VAL A 101 -4.99 -8.60 16.03
N GLY A 102 -4.79 -7.34 15.67
CA GLY A 102 -5.22 -6.19 16.46
C GLY A 102 -5.20 -4.92 15.63
N GLU A 103 -5.93 -3.89 16.06
CA GLU A 103 -6.08 -2.63 15.32
C GLU A 103 -4.75 -1.89 15.15
N SER A 104 -3.83 -1.96 16.11
CA SER A 104 -2.50 -1.39 16.02
C SER A 104 -1.63 -1.98 14.91
N ASN A 105 -1.99 -3.16 14.41
CA ASN A 105 -1.30 -3.85 13.33
C ASN A 105 -2.01 -3.72 11.97
N LEU A 106 -3.06 -2.90 11.86
CA LEU A 106 -3.79 -2.68 10.62
C LEU A 106 -3.23 -1.49 9.84
N HIS A 107 -3.04 -1.71 8.56
CA HIS A 107 -2.69 -0.65 7.60
C HIS A 107 -3.94 0.15 7.16
N PRO A 108 -3.78 1.36 6.65
CA PRO A 108 -2.54 2.14 6.59
C PRO A 108 -2.12 2.67 7.96
N PHE A 109 -0.79 2.79 8.17
CA PHE A 109 -0.23 3.48 9.33
C PHE A 109 -0.27 4.99 9.11
N ARG A 110 -0.60 5.72 10.17
CA ARG A 110 -0.53 7.18 10.22
C ARG A 110 -0.36 7.60 11.68
N PHE A 111 0.83 8.09 12.03
CA PHE A 111 1.10 8.62 13.37
C PHE A 111 0.34 9.90 13.64
N HIS A 112 0.15 10.22 14.90
CA HIS A 112 -0.62 11.41 15.27
C HIS A 112 0.03 12.69 14.71
N GLY A 113 -0.76 13.49 13.99
CA GLY A 113 -0.27 14.73 13.36
C GLY A 113 0.50 14.55 12.05
N ALA A 114 0.92 13.35 11.68
CA ALA A 114 1.60 13.13 10.41
C ALA A 114 0.63 13.29 9.23
N SER A 115 1.10 13.91 8.14
CA SER A 115 0.34 14.06 6.91
C SER A 115 0.38 12.82 6.03
N VAL A 116 1.47 12.06 6.10
CA VAL A 116 1.70 10.85 5.29
C VAL A 116 0.97 9.67 5.91
N ALA A 117 0.29 8.89 5.08
CA ALA A 117 -0.19 7.54 5.42
C ALA A 117 0.58 6.50 4.61
N LEU A 118 0.83 5.31 5.18
CA LEU A 118 1.55 4.22 4.51
C LEU A 118 0.81 2.90 4.66
N ALA A 119 0.67 2.16 3.55
CA ALA A 119 0.36 0.73 3.54
C ALA A 119 1.51 -0.08 2.94
N HIS A 120 1.77 -1.25 3.51
CA HIS A 120 2.79 -2.19 3.07
C HIS A 120 2.15 -3.54 2.72
N ASN A 121 2.41 -4.02 1.52
CA ASN A 121 2.10 -5.39 1.11
C ASN A 121 3.41 -6.14 0.92
N GLY A 122 3.73 -6.97 1.88
CA GLY A 122 4.98 -7.70 1.97
C GLY A 122 5.31 -8.08 3.41
N HIS A 123 6.56 -8.46 3.64
CA HIS A 123 7.11 -8.67 4.97
C HIS A 123 8.64 -8.70 4.93
N LEU A 124 9.28 -8.29 6.02
CA LEU A 124 10.71 -8.41 6.20
C LEU A 124 11.03 -9.75 6.90
N ARG A 125 11.67 -10.67 6.20
CA ARG A 125 12.18 -11.90 6.82
C ARG A 125 13.12 -11.56 7.97
N ASP A 126 13.03 -12.36 9.02
CA ASP A 126 13.86 -12.19 10.24
C ASP A 126 13.78 -10.79 10.89
N PHE A 127 12.67 -10.08 10.69
CA PHE A 127 12.46 -8.73 11.22
C PHE A 127 12.77 -8.64 12.74
N THR A 128 12.39 -9.67 13.50
CA THR A 128 12.62 -9.71 14.95
C THR A 128 14.10 -9.67 15.34
N ARG A 129 15.02 -10.15 14.48
CA ARG A 129 16.46 -10.10 14.69
C ARG A 129 17.04 -8.69 14.50
N MET A 130 16.50 -7.96 13.51
CA MET A 130 17.01 -6.65 13.10
C MET A 130 16.29 -5.46 13.75
N ARG A 131 15.10 -5.69 14.33
CA ARG A 131 14.17 -4.64 14.78
C ARG A 131 14.82 -3.59 15.67
N TYR A 132 15.66 -4.01 16.64
CA TYR A 132 16.23 -3.09 17.60
C TYR A 132 17.39 -2.27 17.02
N ASP A 133 18.06 -2.76 15.98
CA ASP A 133 19.10 -1.99 15.30
C ASP A 133 18.50 -0.88 14.42
N LEU A 134 17.22 -1.02 14.03
CA LEU A 134 16.50 0.04 13.34
C LEU A 134 16.24 1.27 14.22
N VAL A 135 16.23 1.13 15.55
CA VAL A 135 16.05 2.25 16.49
C VAL A 135 17.08 3.35 16.26
N GLU A 136 18.32 3.01 15.88
CA GLU A 136 19.38 3.97 15.60
C GLU A 136 19.07 4.92 14.43
N HIS A 137 18.17 4.48 13.54
CA HIS A 137 17.78 5.18 12.32
C HIS A 137 16.41 5.86 12.43
N VAL A 138 15.67 5.63 13.52
CA VAL A 138 14.35 6.21 13.76
C VAL A 138 14.46 7.37 14.74
N ARG A 139 13.85 8.51 14.40
CA ARG A 139 13.78 9.66 15.32
C ARG A 139 13.08 9.26 16.62
N PRO A 140 13.58 9.66 17.79
CA PRO A 140 13.05 9.24 19.09
C PRO A 140 11.56 9.56 19.30
N GLU A 141 11.07 10.68 18.75
CA GLU A 141 9.67 11.05 18.81
C GLU A 141 8.78 10.07 18.02
N LEU A 142 9.23 9.63 16.84
CA LEU A 142 8.51 8.65 15.99
C LEU A 142 8.57 7.23 16.57
N ALA A 143 9.70 6.88 17.19
CA ALA A 143 9.83 5.58 17.84
C ALA A 143 8.83 5.38 18.99
N ARG A 144 8.38 6.46 19.63
CA ARG A 144 7.36 6.42 20.69
C ARG A 144 5.93 6.24 20.16
N GLU A 145 5.71 6.55 18.88
CA GLU A 145 4.39 6.38 18.22
C GLU A 145 4.18 4.93 17.74
N ILE A 146 5.22 4.10 17.74
CA ILE A 146 5.12 2.69 17.34
C ILE A 146 4.34 1.92 18.41
N GLU A 147 3.12 1.49 18.09
CA GLU A 147 2.23 0.77 19.02
C GLU A 147 2.11 -0.72 18.68
N GLY A 148 2.29 -1.06 17.41
CA GLY A 148 2.12 -2.42 16.90
C GLY A 148 3.40 -3.26 16.97
N THR A 149 3.31 -4.42 16.35
CA THR A 149 4.39 -5.41 16.32
C THR A 149 4.92 -5.70 14.92
N THR A 150 4.37 -5.01 13.90
CA THR A 150 4.69 -5.28 12.49
C THR A 150 5.97 -4.58 12.05
N ASP A 151 6.67 -5.19 11.10
CA ASP A 151 7.75 -4.57 10.33
C ASP A 151 7.30 -3.30 9.60
N SER A 152 6.05 -3.29 9.15
CA SER A 152 5.45 -2.23 8.37
C SER A 152 5.39 -0.89 9.11
N GLU A 153 5.09 -0.91 10.40
CA GLU A 153 5.07 0.30 11.23
C GLU A 153 6.48 0.87 11.44
N TRP A 154 7.49 -0.02 11.52
CA TRP A 154 8.89 0.39 11.56
C TRP A 154 9.38 0.96 10.23
N ILE A 155 8.95 0.38 9.11
CA ILE A 155 9.21 0.95 7.78
C ILE A 155 8.61 2.36 7.69
N TYR A 156 7.38 2.54 8.18
CA TYR A 156 6.74 3.84 8.22
C TYR A 156 7.51 4.85 9.06
N ALA A 157 7.93 4.48 10.27
CA ALA A 157 8.74 5.33 11.14
C ALA A 157 10.08 5.71 10.50
N LEU A 158 10.73 4.77 9.77
CA LEU A 158 11.95 5.04 9.02
C LEU A 158 11.71 6.06 7.90
N VAL A 159 10.66 5.89 7.09
CA VAL A 159 10.34 6.85 6.01
C VAL A 159 10.15 8.25 6.59
N LEU A 160 9.34 8.39 7.64
CA LEU A 160 9.13 9.68 8.29
C LEU A 160 10.42 10.27 8.88
N SER A 161 11.33 9.43 9.37
CA SER A 161 12.61 9.87 9.93
C SER A 161 13.54 10.49 8.90
N HIS A 162 13.36 10.15 7.62
CA HIS A 162 14.13 10.70 6.49
C HIS A 162 13.49 11.95 5.86
N LEU A 163 12.31 12.37 6.30
CA LEU A 163 11.73 13.67 5.93
C LEU A 163 12.36 14.79 6.77
N GLU A 164 12.54 15.97 6.20
CA GLU A 164 13.00 17.15 6.94
C GLU A 164 12.05 17.45 8.11
N ASP A 165 10.76 17.52 7.81
CA ASP A 165 9.67 17.60 8.80
C ASP A 165 8.77 16.36 8.69
N PRO A 166 8.79 15.43 9.66
CA PRO A 166 7.98 14.21 9.64
C PRO A 166 6.47 14.46 9.76
N TYR A 167 6.09 15.66 10.21
CA TYR A 167 4.68 16.09 10.36
C TYR A 167 4.24 17.05 9.25
N GLY A 168 5.18 17.53 8.43
CA GLY A 168 4.93 18.38 7.27
C GLY A 168 4.23 17.64 6.13
N ARG A 169 3.96 18.36 5.04
CA ARG A 169 3.41 17.79 3.80
C ARG A 169 4.51 17.69 2.74
N PRO A 170 5.21 16.56 2.63
CA PRO A 170 6.24 16.38 1.62
C PRO A 170 5.63 16.39 0.21
N ASP A 171 6.35 16.93 -0.75
CA ASP A 171 6.08 16.74 -2.17
C ASP A 171 6.49 15.32 -2.64
N ALA A 172 6.27 15.02 -3.92
CA ALA A 172 6.56 13.71 -4.48
C ALA A 172 8.04 13.36 -4.42
N ASP A 173 8.93 14.32 -4.68
CA ASP A 173 10.38 14.12 -4.66
C ASP A 173 10.88 13.84 -3.24
N GLN A 174 10.45 14.63 -2.27
CA GLN A 174 10.78 14.45 -0.86
C GLN A 174 10.32 13.09 -0.34
N LEU A 175 9.07 12.70 -0.66
CA LEU A 175 8.51 11.43 -0.21
C LEU A 175 9.21 10.23 -0.89
N SER A 176 9.55 10.34 -2.17
CA SER A 176 10.30 9.34 -2.93
C SER A 176 11.71 9.15 -2.37
N GLN A 177 12.43 10.26 -2.13
CA GLN A 177 13.77 10.22 -1.55
C GLN A 177 13.78 9.62 -0.15
N ALA A 178 12.81 10.00 0.70
CA ALA A 178 12.66 9.43 2.04
C ALA A 178 12.36 7.92 2.00
N THR A 179 11.54 7.49 1.05
CA THR A 179 11.23 6.07 0.84
C THR A 179 12.47 5.29 0.42
N MET A 180 13.22 5.78 -0.56
CA MET A 180 14.49 5.15 -0.98
C MET A 180 15.52 5.11 0.14
N ALA A 181 15.64 6.18 0.93
CA ALA A 181 16.55 6.23 2.06
C ALA A 181 16.18 5.19 3.14
N ALA A 182 14.90 5.03 3.44
CA ALA A 182 14.42 4.00 4.36
C ALA A 182 14.74 2.58 3.85
N LEU A 183 14.56 2.32 2.56
CA LEU A 183 14.91 1.02 1.96
C LEU A 183 16.42 0.74 2.02
N ARG A 184 17.28 1.76 1.81
CA ARG A 184 18.74 1.62 1.96
C ARG A 184 19.15 1.29 3.40
N VAL A 185 18.55 1.94 4.40
CA VAL A 185 18.75 1.59 5.81
C VAL A 185 18.38 0.13 6.08
N LEU A 186 17.21 -0.31 5.58
CA LEU A 186 16.80 -1.70 5.72
C LEU A 186 17.79 -2.66 5.08
N ARG A 187 18.30 -2.38 3.88
CA ARG A 187 19.33 -3.18 3.21
C ARG A 187 20.60 -3.27 4.05
N GLU A 188 21.05 -2.14 4.60
CA GLU A 188 22.26 -2.09 5.44
C GLU A 188 22.10 -2.92 6.70
N VAL A 189 20.98 -2.78 7.42
CA VAL A 189 20.70 -3.54 8.64
C VAL A 189 20.55 -5.03 8.34
N ARG A 190 19.84 -5.41 7.26
CA ARG A 190 19.75 -6.80 6.79
C ARG A 190 21.13 -7.41 6.53
N ALA A 191 22.01 -6.67 5.85
CA ALA A 191 23.37 -7.12 5.56
C ALA A 191 24.20 -7.33 6.84
N ARG A 192 24.07 -6.45 7.85
CA ARG A 192 24.71 -6.63 9.18
C ARG A 192 24.30 -7.92 9.87
N HIS A 193 23.06 -8.37 9.65
CA HIS A 193 22.51 -9.61 10.22
C HIS A 193 22.72 -10.84 9.34
N GLY A 194 23.33 -10.70 8.16
CA GLY A 194 23.49 -11.78 7.18
C GLY A 194 22.14 -12.31 6.66
N ILE A 195 21.15 -11.41 6.54
CA ILE A 195 19.83 -11.75 5.99
C ILE A 195 19.88 -11.51 4.47
N ASP A 196 19.83 -12.59 3.71
CA ASP A 196 19.92 -12.62 2.25
C ASP A 196 18.70 -13.29 1.60
N THR A 197 17.64 -13.53 2.37
CA THR A 197 16.40 -14.16 1.93
C THR A 197 15.43 -13.14 1.34
N SER A 198 14.65 -13.53 0.35
CA SER A 198 13.66 -12.69 -0.31
C SER A 198 12.69 -12.06 0.69
N SER A 199 12.53 -10.75 0.59
CA SER A 199 11.61 -9.96 1.42
C SER A 199 10.89 -8.93 0.55
N PRO A 200 9.66 -9.21 0.12
CA PRO A 200 8.87 -8.25 -0.66
C PRO A 200 8.45 -7.04 0.18
N VAL A 201 8.58 -5.85 -0.40
CA VAL A 201 8.26 -4.57 0.25
C VAL A 201 7.56 -3.66 -0.76
N ASN A 202 6.30 -3.97 -1.09
CA ASN A 202 5.48 -3.07 -1.90
C ASN A 202 4.82 -2.04 -0.96
N LEU A 203 5.18 -0.79 -1.13
CA LEU A 203 4.69 0.33 -0.33
C LEU A 203 3.71 1.17 -1.12
N CYS A 204 2.70 1.71 -0.46
CA CYS A 204 1.85 2.79 -0.96
C CYS A 204 1.81 3.89 0.11
N LEU A 205 2.24 5.10 -0.26
CA LEU A 205 2.29 6.27 0.62
C LEU A 205 1.50 7.42 0.00
N SER A 206 0.81 8.21 0.81
CA SER A 206 0.12 9.40 0.32
C SER A 206 -0.04 10.48 1.38
N THR A 207 -0.11 11.73 0.92
CA THR A 207 -0.48 12.93 1.70
C THR A 207 -1.87 13.45 1.35
N GLY A 208 -2.58 12.78 0.43
CA GLY A 208 -3.86 13.23 -0.14
C GLY A 208 -3.74 13.86 -1.53
N ASP A 209 -2.64 14.56 -1.82
CA ASP A 209 -2.35 15.19 -3.12
C ASP A 209 -1.14 14.56 -3.82
N VAL A 210 -0.36 13.79 -3.09
CA VAL A 210 0.81 13.03 -3.57
C VAL A 210 0.57 11.56 -3.30
N LEU A 211 0.92 10.70 -4.25
CA LEU A 211 0.92 9.25 -4.11
C LEU A 211 2.27 8.69 -4.57
N VAL A 212 2.88 7.87 -3.73
CA VAL A 212 4.10 7.12 -4.06
C VAL A 212 3.81 5.64 -3.85
N ALA A 213 4.14 4.82 -4.84
CA ALA A 213 4.00 3.36 -4.73
C ALA A 213 5.25 2.66 -5.26
N THR A 214 5.73 1.66 -4.51
CA THR A 214 6.91 0.87 -4.89
C THR A 214 6.53 -0.57 -5.19
N ARG A 215 7.13 -1.16 -6.22
CA ARG A 215 7.22 -2.60 -6.39
C ARG A 215 8.68 -3.01 -6.18
N PHE A 216 8.95 -3.61 -5.04
CA PHE A 216 10.31 -3.90 -4.60
C PHE A 216 10.38 -5.18 -3.77
N SER A 217 11.46 -5.93 -3.90
CA SER A 217 11.80 -7.04 -3.01
C SER A 217 13.29 -7.03 -2.74
N PHE A 218 13.68 -7.15 -1.48
CA PHE A 218 15.06 -7.52 -1.16
C PHE A 218 15.32 -8.96 -1.60
N ASP A 219 16.47 -9.20 -2.22
CA ASP A 219 17.01 -10.53 -2.53
C ASP A 219 15.96 -11.46 -3.20
N TYR A 220 15.24 -10.92 -4.20
CA TYR A 220 14.15 -11.62 -4.88
C TYR A 220 14.63 -12.96 -5.46
N GLY A 221 13.85 -14.02 -5.21
CA GLY A 221 14.14 -15.36 -5.69
C GLY A 221 15.13 -16.14 -4.84
N TRP A 222 15.68 -15.57 -3.76
CA TRP A 222 16.59 -16.28 -2.87
C TRP A 222 15.90 -16.80 -1.61
N TYR A 223 15.82 -18.13 -1.47
CA TYR A 223 15.14 -18.84 -0.38
C TYR A 223 16.01 -19.99 0.14
N PRO A 224 17.08 -19.73 0.93
CA PRO A 224 18.10 -20.71 1.28
C PRO A 224 17.59 -21.91 2.11
N ASP A 225 16.49 -21.75 2.83
CA ASP A 225 15.94 -22.78 3.71
C ASP A 225 14.82 -23.61 3.05
N GLU A 226 14.53 -23.38 1.78
CA GLU A 226 13.36 -23.94 1.11
C GLU A 226 13.78 -24.71 -0.17
N ASP A 227 14.58 -25.75 -0.01
CA ASP A 227 15.01 -26.67 -1.10
C ASP A 227 13.85 -27.34 -1.87
N HIS A 228 12.61 -27.07 -1.49
CA HIS A 228 11.40 -27.73 -2.00
C HIS A 228 10.42 -26.81 -2.69
N LEU A 229 10.66 -25.48 -2.71
CA LEU A 229 9.80 -24.59 -3.47
C LEU A 229 10.04 -24.77 -4.96
N LEU A 230 9.03 -25.29 -5.64
CA LEU A 230 8.92 -25.18 -7.08
C LEU A 230 8.82 -23.68 -7.42
N GLU A 231 9.32 -23.26 -8.59
CA GLU A 231 9.20 -21.86 -9.04
C GLU A 231 7.76 -21.32 -8.97
N THR A 232 6.76 -22.21 -9.03
CA THR A 232 5.34 -21.91 -8.90
C THR A 232 4.89 -21.55 -7.48
N ASP A 233 5.69 -21.88 -6.46
CA ASP A 233 5.37 -21.65 -5.04
C ASP A 233 5.99 -20.34 -4.52
N LEU A 234 6.75 -19.63 -5.34
CA LEU A 234 7.31 -18.33 -4.99
C LEU A 234 6.20 -17.31 -4.74
N PRO A 235 6.20 -16.64 -3.57
CA PRO A 235 5.18 -15.64 -3.29
C PRO A 235 5.29 -14.49 -4.30
N TYR A 236 4.36 -14.48 -5.25
CA TYR A 236 4.28 -13.44 -6.26
C TYR A 236 3.59 -12.20 -5.68
N VAL A 237 4.33 -11.12 -5.53
CA VAL A 237 3.81 -9.82 -5.06
C VAL A 237 3.74 -8.86 -6.23
N SER A 238 2.66 -8.95 -6.99
CA SER A 238 2.40 -8.03 -8.10
C SER A 238 1.91 -6.67 -7.61
N LEU A 239 2.11 -5.68 -8.44
CA LEU A 239 1.50 -4.37 -8.32
C LEU A 239 1.12 -3.89 -9.71
N TRP A 240 -0.12 -3.46 -9.87
CA TRP A 240 -0.71 -3.05 -11.13
C TRP A 240 -1.23 -1.63 -11.04
N TYR A 241 -1.24 -0.90 -12.14
CA TYR A 241 -1.82 0.42 -12.19
C TYR A 241 -2.62 0.64 -13.48
N THR A 242 -3.56 1.57 -13.41
CA THR A 242 -4.27 2.10 -14.56
C THR A 242 -4.41 3.61 -14.40
N VAL A 243 -4.26 4.33 -15.50
CA VAL A 243 -4.25 5.81 -15.54
C VAL A 243 -5.13 6.33 -16.65
N GLY A 244 -5.80 7.45 -16.43
CA GLY A 244 -6.69 8.07 -17.42
C GLY A 244 -7.56 9.17 -16.85
N GLY A 245 -8.80 9.28 -17.33
CA GLY A 245 -9.78 10.26 -16.87
C GLY A 245 -10.42 9.87 -15.53
N GLU A 246 -11.47 9.09 -15.59
CA GLU A 246 -12.23 8.59 -14.43
C GLU A 246 -12.31 7.06 -14.46
N TYR A 247 -12.36 6.44 -13.29
CA TYR A 247 -12.61 5.02 -13.19
C TYR A 247 -14.12 4.76 -13.13
N VAL A 248 -14.67 4.24 -14.22
CA VAL A 248 -16.12 4.16 -14.46
C VAL A 248 -16.60 2.75 -14.69
N GLN A 249 -17.89 2.51 -14.41
CA GLN A 249 -18.59 1.30 -14.81
C GLN A 249 -18.95 1.40 -16.29
N GLY A 250 -18.45 0.48 -17.10
CA GLY A 250 -18.79 0.31 -18.51
C GLY A 250 -19.71 -0.90 -18.75
N GLU A 251 -20.07 -1.14 -20.01
CA GLU A 251 -20.89 -2.29 -20.39
C GLU A 251 -20.20 -3.64 -20.12
N ASN A 252 -18.86 -3.67 -20.23
CA ASN A 252 -18.03 -4.87 -20.06
C ASN A 252 -17.29 -4.90 -18.70
N GLY A 253 -17.82 -4.22 -17.69
CA GLY A 253 -17.17 -4.09 -16.38
C GLY A 253 -16.54 -2.72 -16.16
N SER A 254 -15.86 -2.57 -15.03
CA SER A 254 -15.24 -1.30 -14.67
C SER A 254 -13.92 -1.10 -15.40
N ARG A 255 -13.63 0.13 -15.78
CA ARG A 255 -12.37 0.49 -16.46
C ARG A 255 -11.98 1.94 -16.21
N MET A 256 -10.72 2.24 -16.41
CA MET A 256 -10.26 3.62 -16.53
C MET A 256 -10.69 4.18 -17.88
N ALA A 257 -11.41 5.29 -17.89
CA ALA A 257 -11.76 5.99 -19.13
C ALA A 257 -10.50 6.61 -19.75
N ALA A 258 -10.35 6.46 -21.07
CA ALA A 258 -9.26 7.10 -21.78
C ALA A 258 -9.37 8.63 -21.68
N SER A 259 -8.22 9.31 -21.55
CA SER A 259 -8.12 10.76 -21.51
C SER A 259 -6.78 11.19 -22.06
N ASP A 260 -6.76 12.26 -22.88
CA ASP A 260 -5.49 12.85 -23.36
C ASP A 260 -4.69 13.50 -22.23
N VAL A 261 -5.37 13.93 -21.18
CA VAL A 261 -4.76 14.47 -19.96
C VAL A 261 -5.15 13.57 -18.79
N PRO A 262 -4.20 12.89 -18.16
CA PRO A 262 -4.46 12.07 -16.99
C PRO A 262 -5.09 12.88 -15.85
N ARG A 263 -6.14 12.34 -15.23
CA ARG A 263 -6.80 12.93 -14.06
C ARG A 263 -6.91 11.97 -12.89
N SER A 264 -6.71 10.67 -13.15
CA SER A 264 -6.83 9.63 -12.14
C SER A 264 -5.80 8.52 -12.34
N LEU A 265 -5.25 8.05 -11.24
CA LEU A 265 -4.37 6.89 -11.14
C LEU A 265 -4.93 5.93 -10.08
N LEU A 266 -5.09 4.68 -10.44
CA LEU A 266 -5.48 3.60 -9.55
C LEU A 266 -4.39 2.53 -9.55
N ILE A 267 -3.91 2.18 -8.36
CA ILE A 267 -2.88 1.17 -8.12
C ILE A 267 -3.50 0.06 -7.27
N ALA A 268 -3.24 -1.20 -7.61
CA ALA A 268 -3.75 -2.33 -6.83
C ALA A 268 -2.80 -3.53 -6.91
N SER A 269 -2.87 -4.40 -5.90
CA SER A 269 -2.12 -5.67 -5.90
C SER A 269 -2.44 -6.54 -7.11
N GLU A 270 -3.69 -6.53 -7.55
CA GLU A 270 -4.19 -7.15 -8.77
C GLU A 270 -5.19 -6.21 -9.45
N PRO A 271 -5.35 -6.26 -10.79
CA PRO A 271 -6.41 -5.53 -11.47
C PRO A 271 -7.78 -5.75 -10.84
N LEU A 272 -8.55 -4.67 -10.67
CA LEU A 272 -9.90 -4.75 -10.08
C LEU A 272 -10.94 -5.36 -11.03
N THR A 273 -10.54 -5.66 -12.26
CA THR A 273 -11.43 -6.14 -13.32
C THR A 273 -10.89 -7.38 -14.01
N VAL A 274 -11.79 -8.15 -14.62
CA VAL A 274 -11.45 -9.32 -15.44
C VAL A 274 -10.71 -8.90 -16.70
N ASP A 275 -11.16 -7.80 -17.32
CA ASP A 275 -10.46 -7.20 -18.45
C ASP A 275 -9.28 -6.37 -17.97
N ILE A 276 -8.09 -6.89 -18.19
CA ILE A 276 -6.83 -6.24 -17.78
C ILE A 276 -6.24 -5.34 -18.88
N SER A 277 -6.93 -5.15 -20.00
CA SER A 277 -6.40 -4.41 -21.16
C SER A 277 -6.06 -2.94 -20.87
N THR A 278 -6.66 -2.35 -19.83
CA THR A 278 -6.37 -0.99 -19.37
C THR A 278 -5.40 -0.92 -18.20
N TRP A 279 -4.88 -2.07 -17.76
CA TRP A 279 -3.96 -2.17 -16.65
C TRP A 279 -2.54 -2.44 -17.13
N LEU A 280 -1.60 -1.85 -16.47
CA LEU A 280 -0.16 -2.05 -16.67
C LEU A 280 0.45 -2.59 -15.38
N GLU A 281 1.33 -3.54 -15.51
CA GLU A 281 2.09 -4.03 -14.37
C GLU A 281 3.19 -3.02 -14.02
N VAL A 282 3.35 -2.70 -12.75
CA VAL A 282 4.48 -1.90 -12.27
C VAL A 282 5.74 -2.76 -12.44
N PRO A 283 6.79 -2.27 -13.11
CA PRO A 283 8.04 -3.03 -13.23
C PRO A 283 8.63 -3.36 -11.85
N GLU A 284 9.34 -4.48 -11.76
CA GLU A 284 10.12 -4.79 -10.55
C GLU A 284 11.20 -3.73 -10.33
N TYR A 285 11.50 -3.46 -9.06
CA TYR A 285 12.45 -2.41 -8.67
C TYR A 285 12.08 -1.02 -9.23
N ALA A 286 10.77 -0.76 -9.30
CA ALA A 286 10.28 0.53 -9.75
C ALA A 286 9.40 1.22 -8.69
N MET A 287 9.33 2.53 -8.81
CA MET A 287 8.48 3.42 -8.03
C MET A 287 7.60 4.22 -8.99
N ILE A 288 6.31 4.28 -8.69
CA ILE A 288 5.40 5.25 -9.32
C ILE A 288 5.23 6.41 -8.36
N THR A 289 5.41 7.63 -8.87
CA THR A 289 5.07 8.86 -8.17
C THR A 289 3.94 9.56 -8.90
N ALA A 290 3.03 10.17 -8.16
CA ALA A 290 1.96 10.97 -8.74
C ALA A 290 1.64 12.17 -7.86
N THR A 291 1.35 13.29 -8.50
CA THR A 291 0.88 14.52 -7.85
C THR A 291 -0.36 15.01 -8.56
N ARG A 292 -1.39 15.39 -7.79
CA ARG A 292 -2.59 16.01 -8.32
C ARG A 292 -2.62 17.49 -7.97
N ARG A 293 -2.68 18.34 -9.01
CA ARG A 293 -2.82 19.79 -8.89
C ARG A 293 -3.88 20.29 -9.87
N ASP A 294 -4.83 21.06 -9.40
CA ASP A 294 -5.86 21.73 -10.23
C ASP A 294 -6.53 20.76 -11.24
N ASP A 295 -6.95 19.57 -10.78
CA ASP A 295 -7.58 18.51 -11.57
C ASP A 295 -6.70 17.85 -12.65
N VAL A 296 -5.41 18.14 -12.67
CA VAL A 296 -4.40 17.46 -13.50
C VAL A 296 -3.58 16.53 -12.63
N LEU A 297 -3.38 15.32 -13.14
CA LEU A 297 -2.51 14.33 -12.53
C LEU A 297 -1.21 14.27 -13.31
N GLU A 298 -0.10 14.58 -12.66
CA GLU A 298 1.24 14.31 -13.14
C GLU A 298 1.74 13.03 -12.51
N TYR A 299 2.27 12.10 -13.29
CA TYR A 299 2.84 10.87 -12.77
C TYR A 299 4.07 10.44 -13.57
N GLU A 300 4.95 9.71 -12.92
CA GLU A 300 6.14 9.12 -13.53
C GLU A 300 6.47 7.77 -12.90
N THR A 301 7.25 6.98 -13.62
CA THR A 301 7.82 5.73 -13.12
C THR A 301 9.33 5.87 -13.07
N LEU A 302 9.90 5.59 -11.90
CA LEU A 302 11.33 5.71 -11.60
C LEU A 302 11.90 4.33 -11.24
N ASP A 303 13.14 4.07 -11.63
CA ASP A 303 13.87 2.90 -11.17
C ASP A 303 14.27 3.08 -9.69
N LEU A 304 14.15 2.03 -8.90
CA LEU A 304 14.60 2.00 -7.51
C LEU A 304 16.05 1.51 -7.45
N ASP A 305 16.96 2.44 -7.30
CA ASP A 305 18.38 2.17 -7.02
C ASP A 305 18.61 2.14 -5.48
N VAL A 306 18.39 0.96 -4.90
CA VAL A 306 18.39 0.74 -3.43
C VAL A 306 19.35 -0.37 -3.03
#